data_baa6cc037b20846a858c436d484077d6
#
_entry.id   baa6cc037b20846a858c436d484077d6
#
_cell.length_a   1.000
_cell.length_b   1.000
_cell.length_c   1.000
_cell.angle_alpha   90.00
_cell.angle_beta   90.00
_cell.angle_gamma   90.00
#
_symmetry.space_group_name_H-M   'P 1'
#
loop_
_entity.id
_entity.type
_entity.pdbx_description
1 polymer ?
#
loop_
_entity_poly.entity_id
_entity_poly.type
_entity_poly.pdbx_seq_one_letter_code
_entity_poly.pdbx_strand_id
1 'polypeptide(L)'
;MENLEIVFEPLPGEALTRLVTDNVIGVNFAKTGISTWHSVGYFLRSARGEWLGGLTGYVWGGWLHVNFLWVSEPLRGHGHGSRLMDAAEAFAVERDAFAATLETHSFGAHDFYVKRGYTVFGRLADYPPGHTKLFMRKVLGSITG
;
A
#
# COMPACT_ATOMS: atom_id res chain seq x y z
N MET A 1 -23.15 -13.86 -30.77
CA MET A 1 -22.44 -13.64 -29.50
C MET A 1 -21.91 -14.97 -29.02
N GLU A 2 -20.63 -14.99 -28.64
CA GLU A 2 -20.02 -16.20 -28.13
C GLU A 2 -20.66 -16.64 -26.82
N ASN A 3 -20.71 -17.95 -26.59
CA ASN A 3 -21.10 -18.47 -25.31
C ASN A 3 -19.93 -18.32 -24.33
N LEU A 4 -20.16 -17.55 -23.27
CA LEU A 4 -19.16 -17.34 -22.22
C LEU A 4 -19.54 -18.20 -21.01
N GLU A 5 -18.55 -18.81 -20.39
CA GLU A 5 -18.76 -19.52 -19.13
C GLU A 5 -17.94 -18.90 -18.01
N ILE A 6 -18.45 -19.04 -16.80
CA ILE A 6 -17.71 -18.62 -15.60
C ILE A 6 -16.98 -19.86 -15.08
N VAL A 7 -15.66 -19.77 -15.03
CA VAL A 7 -14.80 -20.85 -14.58
C VAL A 7 -14.23 -20.51 -13.19
N PHE A 8 -14.36 -21.46 -12.27
CA PHE A 8 -13.79 -21.30 -10.93
C PHE A 8 -12.32 -21.71 -10.93
N GLU A 9 -11.46 -20.77 -10.51
CA GLU A 9 -10.02 -21.00 -10.37
C GLU A 9 -9.65 -20.82 -8.90
N PRO A 10 -9.52 -21.89 -8.11
CA PRO A 10 -9.29 -21.79 -6.66
C PRO A 10 -7.94 -21.16 -6.31
N LEU A 11 -6.93 -21.33 -7.17
CA LEU A 11 -5.61 -20.73 -7.01
C LEU A 11 -5.22 -20.10 -8.35
N PRO A 12 -5.72 -18.88 -8.65
CA PRO A 12 -5.66 -18.33 -10.00
C PRO A 12 -4.25 -18.09 -10.56
N GLY A 13 -3.23 -18.12 -9.73
CA GLY A 13 -1.88 -17.91 -10.21
C GLY A 13 -1.60 -16.49 -10.66
N GLU A 14 -0.32 -16.20 -10.91
CA GLU A 14 0.13 -14.85 -11.25
C GLU A 14 -0.41 -14.37 -12.59
N ALA A 15 -0.43 -15.23 -13.60
CA ALA A 15 -0.82 -14.85 -14.96
C ALA A 15 -2.27 -14.37 -15.04
N LEU A 16 -3.21 -15.09 -14.45
CA LEU A 16 -4.63 -14.71 -14.45
C LEU A 16 -4.87 -13.50 -13.55
N THR A 17 -4.18 -13.42 -12.41
CA THR A 17 -4.27 -12.27 -11.51
C THR A 17 -3.79 -11.00 -12.21
N ARG A 18 -2.66 -11.05 -12.91
CA ARG A 18 -2.14 -9.91 -13.66
C ARG A 18 -3.02 -9.54 -14.83
N LEU A 19 -3.64 -10.52 -15.48
CA LEU A 19 -4.59 -10.23 -16.57
C LEU A 19 -5.67 -9.25 -16.11
N VAL A 20 -6.27 -9.52 -14.95
CA VAL A 20 -7.32 -8.66 -14.39
C VAL A 20 -6.74 -7.29 -13.99
N THR A 21 -5.65 -7.29 -13.23
CA THR A 21 -5.03 -6.08 -12.72
C THR A 21 -4.58 -5.15 -13.86
N ASP A 22 -3.87 -5.69 -14.85
CA ASP A 22 -3.35 -4.88 -15.95
C ASP A 22 -4.47 -4.26 -16.79
N ASN A 23 -5.56 -4.99 -16.99
CA ASN A 23 -6.70 -4.47 -17.72
C ASN A 23 -7.45 -3.37 -16.96
N VAL A 24 -7.59 -3.51 -15.64
CA VAL A 24 -8.20 -2.46 -14.81
C VAL A 24 -7.32 -1.21 -14.82
N ILE A 25 -6.02 -1.36 -14.63
CA ILE A 25 -5.06 -0.24 -14.67
C ILE A 25 -5.11 0.45 -16.04
N GLY A 26 -5.16 -0.32 -17.13
CA GLY A 26 -5.26 0.22 -18.48
C GLY A 26 -6.51 1.08 -18.69
N VAL A 27 -7.66 0.64 -18.16
CA VAL A 27 -8.91 1.42 -18.21
C VAL A 27 -8.75 2.72 -17.43
N ASN A 28 -8.15 2.66 -16.24
CA ASN A 28 -7.92 3.85 -15.42
C ASN A 28 -7.02 4.85 -16.13
N PHE A 29 -5.95 4.39 -16.77
CA PHE A 29 -5.06 5.24 -17.56
C PHE A 29 -5.81 5.90 -18.72
N ALA A 30 -6.60 5.13 -19.43
CA ALA A 30 -7.36 5.64 -20.58
C ALA A 30 -8.38 6.70 -20.17
N LYS A 31 -9.05 6.51 -19.04
CA LYS A 31 -10.09 7.43 -18.57
C LYS A 31 -9.55 8.70 -17.92
N THR A 32 -8.39 8.65 -17.31
CA THR A 32 -7.83 9.80 -16.57
C THR A 32 -6.73 10.52 -17.31
N GLY A 33 -6.11 9.88 -18.30
CA GLY A 33 -4.92 10.39 -18.95
C GLY A 33 -3.66 10.28 -18.06
N ILE A 34 -3.78 9.69 -16.87
CA ILE A 34 -2.68 9.54 -15.91
C ILE A 34 -2.15 8.13 -16.03
N SER A 35 -1.07 7.95 -16.78
CA SER A 35 -0.46 6.64 -17.04
C SER A 35 0.78 6.37 -16.23
N THR A 36 1.26 7.35 -15.45
CA THR A 36 2.47 7.22 -14.65
C THR A 36 2.17 6.41 -13.39
N TRP A 37 2.73 5.22 -13.31
CA TRP A 37 2.61 4.32 -12.16
C TRP A 37 4.01 3.98 -11.65
N HIS A 38 4.22 4.16 -10.35
CA HIS A 38 5.49 3.82 -9.72
C HIS A 38 5.27 2.76 -8.64
N SER A 39 5.86 1.58 -8.82
CA SER A 39 5.93 0.61 -7.73
C SER A 39 6.93 1.07 -6.70
N VAL A 40 6.64 0.83 -5.43
CA VAL A 40 7.50 1.22 -4.30
C VAL A 40 7.88 -0.02 -3.53
N GLY A 41 9.19 -0.15 -3.26
CA GLY A 41 9.69 -1.20 -2.39
C GLY A 41 10.94 -0.72 -1.67
N TYR A 42 10.92 -0.75 -0.35
CA TYR A 42 12.07 -0.46 0.51
C TYR A 42 12.21 -1.58 1.52
N PHE A 43 13.44 -2.06 1.70
CA PHE A 43 13.66 -3.25 2.52
C PHE A 43 14.83 -3.04 3.48
N LEU A 44 14.75 -3.71 4.64
CA LEU A 44 15.84 -3.75 5.61
C LEU A 44 16.66 -5.01 5.37
N ARG A 45 17.95 -4.83 5.18
CA ARG A 45 18.87 -5.94 4.98
C ARG A 45 20.00 -5.88 5.99
N SER A 46 20.31 -7.02 6.62
CA SER A 46 21.44 -7.13 7.54
C SER A 46 22.77 -7.15 6.78
N ALA A 47 23.88 -7.02 7.52
CA ALA A 47 25.22 -7.16 6.94
C ALA A 47 25.46 -8.54 6.35
N ARG A 48 24.71 -9.56 6.80
CA ARG A 48 24.77 -10.92 6.26
C ARG A 48 23.89 -11.13 5.02
N GLY A 49 23.14 -10.10 4.62
CA GLY A 49 22.23 -10.20 3.48
C GLY A 49 20.84 -10.72 3.82
N GLU A 50 20.48 -10.83 5.10
CA GLU A 50 19.15 -11.27 5.52
C GLU A 50 18.14 -10.15 5.35
N TRP A 51 16.96 -10.46 4.83
CA TRP A 51 15.85 -9.53 4.73
C TRP A 51 15.05 -9.53 6.02
N LEU A 52 15.05 -8.41 6.74
CA LEU A 52 14.51 -8.31 8.10
C LEU A 52 13.34 -7.34 8.23
N GLY A 53 12.90 -6.78 7.14
CA GLY A 53 11.74 -5.89 7.08
C GLY A 53 11.53 -5.36 5.69
N GLY A 54 10.41 -4.71 5.48
CA GLY A 54 10.14 -4.11 4.19
C GLY A 54 8.80 -3.42 4.13
N LEU A 55 8.68 -2.60 3.09
CA LEU A 55 7.47 -1.89 2.74
C LEU A 55 7.25 -2.06 1.24
N THR A 56 6.02 -2.37 0.87
CA THR A 56 5.60 -2.41 -0.54
C THR A 56 4.40 -1.50 -0.76
N GLY A 57 4.28 -0.97 -1.96
CA GLY A 57 3.19 -0.10 -2.31
C GLY A 57 3.33 0.45 -3.72
N TYR A 58 2.61 1.53 -4.00
CA TYR A 58 2.69 2.19 -5.31
C TYR A 58 2.31 3.67 -5.18
N VAL A 59 2.70 4.44 -6.18
CA VAL A 59 2.30 5.84 -6.35
C VAL A 59 1.55 5.95 -7.67
N TRP A 60 0.33 6.45 -7.61
CA TRP A 60 -0.46 6.77 -8.79
C TRP A 60 -1.52 7.80 -8.43
N GLY A 61 -1.84 8.67 -9.39
CA GLY A 61 -2.91 9.64 -9.23
C GLY A 61 -2.71 10.63 -8.08
N GLY A 62 -1.47 10.90 -7.71
CA GLY A 62 -1.14 11.81 -6.62
C GLY A 62 -1.13 11.18 -5.24
N TRP A 63 -1.32 9.87 -5.13
CA TRP A 63 -1.37 9.15 -3.86
C TRP A 63 -0.31 8.06 -3.76
N LEU A 64 0.30 7.98 -2.59
CA LEU A 64 1.05 6.79 -2.17
C LEU A 64 0.06 5.82 -1.53
N HIS A 65 0.00 4.60 -2.01
CA HIS A 65 -0.70 3.52 -1.31
C HIS A 65 0.33 2.57 -0.73
N VAL A 66 0.35 2.45 0.59
CA VAL A 66 1.21 1.46 1.27
C VAL A 66 0.43 0.16 1.36
N ASN A 67 0.91 -0.87 0.66
CA ASN A 67 0.26 -2.17 0.66
C ASN A 67 0.54 -2.93 1.95
N PHE A 68 1.83 -3.05 2.30
CA PHE A 68 2.26 -3.76 3.51
C PHE A 68 3.51 -3.14 4.08
N LEU A 69 3.60 -3.16 5.41
CA LEU A 69 4.79 -2.79 6.16
C LEU A 69 5.05 -3.87 7.20
N TRP A 70 6.27 -4.39 7.19
CA TRP A 70 6.68 -5.42 8.14
C TRP A 70 8.11 -5.19 8.61
N VAL A 71 8.32 -5.36 9.91
CA VAL A 71 9.65 -5.38 10.53
C VAL A 71 9.70 -6.62 11.41
N SER A 72 10.79 -7.39 11.30
CA SER A 72 10.95 -8.61 12.09
C SER A 72 10.88 -8.30 13.58
N GLU A 73 10.30 -9.21 14.36
CA GLU A 73 9.99 -8.98 15.77
C GLU A 73 11.17 -8.47 16.59
N PRO A 74 12.39 -9.07 16.50
CA PRO A 74 13.53 -8.59 17.30
C PRO A 74 13.94 -7.14 17.00
N LEU A 75 13.58 -6.60 15.84
CA LEU A 75 13.96 -5.25 15.42
C LEU A 75 12.88 -4.21 15.68
N ARG A 76 11.71 -4.63 16.17
CA ARG A 76 10.61 -3.70 16.46
C ARG A 76 10.97 -2.79 17.63
N GLY A 77 10.40 -1.57 17.63
CA GLY A 77 10.66 -0.60 18.69
C GLY A 77 11.97 0.17 18.54
N HIS A 78 12.67 0.04 17.42
CA HIS A 78 13.95 0.71 17.15
C HIS A 78 13.89 1.74 16.02
N GLY A 79 12.70 2.11 15.57
CA GLY A 79 12.52 3.15 14.55
C GLY A 79 12.65 2.68 13.10
N HIS A 80 12.79 1.39 12.84
CA HIS A 80 12.96 0.88 11.48
C HIS A 80 11.70 1.03 10.63
N GLY A 81 10.52 0.82 11.22
CA GLY A 81 9.25 1.06 10.54
C GLY A 81 9.10 2.51 10.10
N SER A 82 9.49 3.46 10.97
CA SER A 82 9.49 4.88 10.64
C SER A 82 10.45 5.21 9.50
N ARG A 83 11.62 4.62 9.49
CA ARG A 83 12.61 4.80 8.42
C ARG A 83 12.08 4.32 7.07
N LEU A 84 11.39 3.18 7.05
CA LEU A 84 10.76 2.64 5.84
C LEU A 84 9.65 3.56 5.35
N MET A 85 8.80 4.04 6.25
CA MET A 85 7.74 4.97 5.91
C MET A 85 8.29 6.31 5.43
N ASP A 86 9.33 6.85 6.07
CA ASP A 86 9.99 8.07 5.64
C ASP A 86 10.51 7.94 4.20
N ALA A 87 11.14 6.84 3.89
CA ALA A 87 11.67 6.59 2.55
C ALA A 87 10.54 6.53 1.50
N ALA A 88 9.45 5.82 1.82
CA ALA A 88 8.32 5.69 0.90
C ALA A 88 7.60 7.03 0.69
N GLU A 89 7.39 7.79 1.76
CA GLU A 89 6.74 9.11 1.68
C GLU A 89 7.60 10.10 0.90
N ALA A 90 8.92 10.10 1.10
CA ALA A 90 9.84 10.94 0.34
C ALA A 90 9.86 10.56 -1.15
N PHE A 91 9.90 9.27 -1.45
CA PHE A 91 9.78 8.76 -2.82
C PHE A 91 8.51 9.28 -3.50
N ALA A 92 7.40 9.24 -2.78
CA ALA A 92 6.10 9.66 -3.30
C ALA A 92 6.07 11.17 -3.57
N VAL A 93 6.57 11.98 -2.65
CA VAL A 93 6.62 13.45 -2.80
C VAL A 93 7.48 13.84 -4.00
N GLU A 94 8.59 13.18 -4.21
CA GLU A 94 9.45 13.42 -5.39
C GLU A 94 8.71 13.14 -6.70
N ARG A 95 7.63 12.38 -6.66
CA ARG A 95 6.79 12.03 -7.81
C ARG A 95 5.42 12.70 -7.75
N ASP A 96 5.38 13.85 -7.12
CA ASP A 96 4.22 14.73 -7.06
C ASP A 96 3.01 14.16 -6.30
N ALA A 97 3.22 13.17 -5.43
CA ALA A 97 2.16 12.72 -4.54
C ALA A 97 1.88 13.78 -3.48
N PHE A 98 0.61 14.02 -3.21
CA PHE A 98 0.17 14.97 -2.20
C PHE A 98 -0.45 14.29 -0.99
N ALA A 99 -0.64 12.98 -1.01
CA ALA A 99 -1.26 12.25 0.07
C ALA A 99 -0.83 10.78 0.07
N ALA A 100 -1.05 10.12 1.20
CA ALA A 100 -0.82 8.69 1.36
C ALA A 100 -2.02 8.04 2.01
N THR A 101 -2.25 6.77 1.69
CA THR A 101 -3.30 5.97 2.29
C THR A 101 -2.80 4.56 2.58
N LEU A 102 -3.40 3.92 3.56
CA LEU A 102 -3.10 2.55 3.94
C LEU A 102 -4.25 1.95 4.72
N GLU A 103 -4.20 0.65 4.91
CA GLU A 103 -5.14 -0.10 5.72
C GLU A 103 -4.39 -0.82 6.83
N THR A 104 -4.99 -0.88 8.01
CA THR A 104 -4.47 -1.65 9.13
C THR A 104 -5.64 -2.23 9.92
N HIS A 105 -5.37 -2.93 11.00
CA HIS A 105 -6.40 -3.51 11.86
C HIS A 105 -6.26 -2.94 13.27
N SER A 106 -7.35 -2.99 14.03
CA SER A 106 -7.37 -2.51 15.42
C SER A 106 -6.35 -3.20 16.32
N PHE A 107 -5.94 -4.43 15.98
CA PHE A 107 -4.89 -5.17 16.69
C PHE A 107 -3.49 -4.91 16.10
N GLY A 108 -3.37 -4.12 15.06
CA GLY A 108 -2.12 -3.86 14.35
C GLY A 108 -1.45 -2.56 14.78
N ALA A 109 -0.87 -1.85 13.81
CA ALA A 109 -0.01 -0.71 14.03
C ALA A 109 -0.74 0.65 14.02
N HIS A 110 -2.01 0.69 14.43
CA HIS A 110 -2.80 1.92 14.46
C HIS A 110 -2.07 3.09 15.12
N ASP A 111 -1.56 2.90 16.34
CA ASP A 111 -0.90 3.97 17.09
C ASP A 111 0.39 4.44 16.41
N PHE A 112 1.12 3.53 15.79
CA PHE A 112 2.31 3.86 15.01
C PHE A 112 1.95 4.84 13.88
N TYR A 113 0.89 4.55 13.14
CA TYR A 113 0.46 5.41 12.04
C TYR A 113 -0.10 6.74 12.52
N VAL A 114 -0.86 6.75 13.61
CA VAL A 114 -1.36 8.00 14.22
C VAL A 114 -0.19 8.92 14.59
N LYS A 115 0.86 8.38 15.19
CA LYS A 115 2.06 9.15 15.54
C LYS A 115 2.77 9.72 14.32
N ARG A 116 2.61 9.09 13.17
CA ARG A 116 3.18 9.56 11.91
C ARG A 116 2.28 10.55 11.17
N GLY A 117 1.14 10.91 11.73
CA GLY A 117 0.23 11.90 11.16
C GLY A 117 -0.91 11.31 10.33
N TYR A 118 -1.09 10.00 10.36
CA TYR A 118 -2.22 9.35 9.69
C TYR A 118 -3.48 9.47 10.53
N THR A 119 -4.62 9.65 9.88
CA THR A 119 -5.93 9.70 10.52
C THR A 119 -6.85 8.63 9.93
N VAL A 120 -7.73 8.08 10.75
CA VAL A 120 -8.71 7.09 10.32
C VAL A 120 -9.85 7.82 9.59
N PHE A 121 -10.18 7.37 8.39
CA PHE A 121 -11.30 7.91 7.63
C PHE A 121 -12.38 6.88 7.33
N GLY A 122 -12.16 5.62 7.67
CA GLY A 122 -13.15 4.55 7.49
C GLY A 122 -12.86 3.36 8.39
N ARG A 123 -13.92 2.62 8.73
CA ARG A 123 -13.85 1.45 9.59
C ARG A 123 -14.77 0.37 9.09
N LEU A 124 -14.29 -0.88 9.16
CA LEU A 124 -15.12 -2.05 8.93
C LEU A 124 -15.11 -2.90 10.20
N ALA A 125 -16.25 -2.98 10.87
CA ALA A 125 -16.40 -3.80 12.06
C ALA A 125 -16.34 -5.28 11.70
N ASP A 126 -15.88 -6.08 12.65
CA ASP A 126 -15.81 -7.54 12.49
C ASP A 126 -15.02 -8.00 11.26
N TYR A 127 -13.85 -7.41 11.08
CA TYR A 127 -12.93 -7.73 10.00
C TYR A 127 -11.52 -7.93 10.58
N PRO A 128 -11.17 -9.10 11.14
CA PRO A 128 -12.02 -10.28 11.42
C PRO A 128 -12.95 -10.08 12.63
N PRO A 129 -13.83 -11.06 12.91
CA PRO A 129 -14.75 -10.95 14.05
C PRO A 129 -14.06 -10.55 15.34
N GLY A 130 -14.65 -9.56 16.05
CA GLY A 130 -14.09 -9.01 17.29
C GLY A 130 -13.03 -7.93 17.08
N HIS A 131 -12.68 -7.62 15.83
CA HIS A 131 -11.68 -6.62 15.47
C HIS A 131 -12.21 -5.70 14.38
N THR A 132 -11.53 -4.58 14.14
CA THR A 132 -11.95 -3.60 13.16
C THR A 132 -10.82 -3.35 12.16
N LYS A 133 -11.16 -3.36 10.87
CA LYS A 133 -10.25 -2.91 9.82
C LYS A 133 -10.34 -1.39 9.71
N LEU A 134 -9.20 -0.73 9.69
CA LEU A 134 -9.08 0.73 9.69
C LEU A 134 -8.48 1.20 8.38
N PHE A 135 -9.10 2.23 7.79
CA PHE A 135 -8.59 2.91 6.60
C PHE A 135 -8.05 4.25 7.03
N MET A 136 -6.78 4.51 6.71
CA MET A 136 -6.06 5.69 7.19
C MET A 136 -5.47 6.49 6.03
N ARG A 137 -5.31 7.81 6.23
CA ARG A 137 -4.71 8.71 5.25
C ARG A 137 -3.88 9.78 5.92
N LYS A 138 -2.97 10.37 5.13
CA LYS A 138 -2.10 11.47 5.56
C LYS A 138 -1.89 12.42 4.38
N VAL A 139 -1.94 13.71 4.65
CA VAL A 139 -1.55 14.74 3.67
C VAL A 139 -0.02 14.80 3.64
N LEU A 140 0.57 14.72 2.46
CA LEU A 140 2.02 14.80 2.28
C LEU A 140 2.47 16.16 1.72
N GLY A 141 1.59 16.81 0.98
CA GLY A 141 1.91 18.09 0.35
C GLY A 141 0.70 18.71 -0.31
N SER A 142 0.92 19.70 -1.16
CA SER A 142 -0.13 20.38 -1.88
C SER A 142 -0.34 19.75 -3.25
N ILE A 143 -1.59 19.77 -3.74
CA ILE A 143 -1.89 19.38 -5.11
C ILE A 143 -1.22 20.39 -6.04
N THR A 144 -0.29 19.93 -6.87
CA THR A 144 0.32 20.74 -7.92
C THR A 144 -0.45 20.50 -9.20
N GLY A 145 -1.23 21.47 -9.58
CA GLY A 145 -2.10 21.39 -10.77
C GLY A 145 -1.38 21.67 -12.06
#